data_4bb6d191777b5a506c4d01c99f4d9a02
#
_entry.id   4bb6d191777b5a506c4d01c99f4d9a02
#
_cell.length_a   1.000
_cell.length_b   1.000
_cell.length_c   1.000
_cell.angle_alpha   90.00
_cell.angle_beta   90.00
_cell.angle_gamma   90.00
#
_symmetry.space_group_name_H-M   'P 1'
#
loop_
_entity.id
_entity.type
_entity.pdbx_description
1 polymer ?
#
loop_
_entity_poly.entity_id
_entity_poly.type
_entity_poly.pdbx_seq_one_letter_code
_entity_poly.pdbx_strand_id
1 'polypeptide(L)'
;KVVAADPNTVSGIKSVGTLIDELWLFGKQYKAEDMLREAIGGLASRPEGFVVYTTTQSNEPPAGVFRQKLQYARDVRDGKIHDPHFLPVIFEHPPEMVERGEHLLMENLAMVNPNLGYSVDEAFLYREYRKAREAGEDTFRGFMSKHANVEIGLALRSDRWAGADFWEQQGRRVSLDD
;
A
#
# COMPACT_ATOMS: atom_id res chain seq x y z
N LYS A 1 -22.93 -3.63 8.79
CA LYS A 1 -22.48 -4.84 9.49
C LYS A 1 -20.96 -4.94 9.35
N VAL A 2 -20.25 -5.07 10.45
CA VAL A 2 -18.81 -5.40 10.45
C VAL A 2 -18.68 -6.91 10.51
N VAL A 3 -17.82 -7.48 9.68
CA VAL A 3 -17.56 -8.93 9.61
C VAL A 3 -16.07 -9.20 9.68
N ALA A 4 -15.69 -10.35 10.17
CA ALA A 4 -14.31 -10.80 10.14
C ALA A 4 -13.86 -11.08 8.69
N ALA A 5 -12.59 -10.88 8.42
CA ALA A 5 -11.96 -11.18 7.14
C ALA A 5 -11.74 -12.69 6.97
N ASP A 6 -12.85 -13.43 6.86
CA ASP A 6 -12.88 -14.89 6.69
C ASP A 6 -13.82 -15.25 5.54
N PRO A 7 -13.39 -16.10 4.57
CA PRO A 7 -14.21 -16.48 3.42
C PRO A 7 -15.59 -17.02 3.80
N ASN A 8 -15.66 -17.84 4.85
CA ASN A 8 -16.92 -18.44 5.29
C ASN A 8 -17.88 -17.42 5.91
N THR A 9 -17.33 -16.34 6.48
CA THR A 9 -18.13 -15.27 7.09
C THR A 9 -18.68 -14.30 6.05
N VAL A 10 -17.99 -14.09 4.95
CA VAL A 10 -18.38 -13.14 3.89
C VAL A 10 -19.19 -13.79 2.77
N SER A 11 -19.10 -15.12 2.62
CA SER A 11 -19.83 -15.85 1.59
C SER A 11 -21.35 -15.70 1.74
N GLY A 12 -22.04 -15.49 0.63
CA GLY A 12 -23.49 -15.33 0.58
C GLY A 12 -24.03 -13.98 1.07
N ILE A 13 -23.18 -13.05 1.49
CA ILE A 13 -23.62 -11.69 1.85
C ILE A 13 -23.92 -10.90 0.58
N LYS A 14 -25.17 -10.43 0.47
CA LYS A 14 -25.61 -9.54 -0.64
C LYS A 14 -25.60 -8.09 -0.16
N SER A 15 -24.41 -7.48 -0.14
CA SER A 15 -24.27 -6.06 0.20
C SER A 15 -24.37 -5.17 -1.05
N VAL A 16 -24.81 -3.92 -0.89
CA VAL A 16 -24.74 -2.88 -1.92
C VAL A 16 -23.37 -2.23 -1.91
N GLY A 17 -22.76 -2.07 -0.73
CA GLY A 17 -21.43 -1.50 -0.57
C GLY A 17 -20.56 -2.39 0.30
N THR A 18 -19.30 -2.57 -0.11
CA THR A 18 -18.29 -3.29 0.65
C THR A 18 -17.10 -2.37 0.88
N LEU A 19 -16.78 -2.14 2.15
CA LEU A 19 -15.56 -1.42 2.56
C LEU A 19 -14.54 -2.43 3.05
N ILE A 20 -13.38 -2.42 2.46
CA ILE A 20 -12.23 -3.26 2.83
C ILE A 20 -11.14 -2.33 3.32
N ASP A 21 -10.99 -2.30 4.63
CA ASP A 21 -10.01 -1.47 5.31
C ASP A 21 -8.70 -2.20 5.53
N GLU A 22 -7.61 -1.46 5.57
CA GLU A 22 -6.25 -1.98 5.75
C GLU A 22 -5.90 -3.12 4.75
N LEU A 23 -6.14 -2.87 3.45
CA LEU A 23 -5.93 -3.86 2.39
C LEU A 23 -4.52 -4.48 2.43
N TRP A 24 -3.51 -3.76 2.92
CA TRP A 24 -2.14 -4.27 3.04
C TRP A 24 -2.04 -5.52 3.93
N LEU A 25 -2.92 -5.69 4.94
CA LEU A 25 -2.96 -6.87 5.80
C LEU A 25 -3.29 -8.15 5.03
N PHE A 26 -4.05 -8.02 3.95
CA PHE A 26 -4.43 -9.15 3.12
C PHE A 26 -3.32 -9.63 2.19
N GLY A 27 -2.25 -8.85 2.03
CA GLY A 27 -1.15 -9.19 1.13
C GLY A 27 -0.45 -10.52 1.46
N LYS A 28 -0.43 -10.92 2.73
CA LYS A 28 0.17 -12.18 3.20
C LYS A 28 -0.85 -13.23 3.65
N GLN A 29 -2.11 -12.89 3.64
CA GLN A 29 -3.15 -13.77 4.16
C GLN A 29 -3.44 -14.90 3.17
N TYR A 30 -3.45 -16.12 3.67
CA TYR A 30 -3.86 -17.28 2.89
C TYR A 30 -5.31 -17.14 2.44
N LYS A 31 -5.59 -17.41 1.16
CA LYS A 31 -6.92 -17.27 0.55
C LYS A 31 -7.53 -15.86 0.56
N ALA A 32 -6.72 -14.83 0.75
CA ALA A 32 -7.23 -13.45 0.69
C ALA A 32 -7.93 -13.13 -0.64
N GLU A 33 -7.40 -13.64 -1.74
CA GLU A 33 -7.99 -13.44 -3.06
C GLU A 33 -9.38 -14.09 -3.17
N ASP A 34 -9.53 -15.31 -2.66
CA ASP A 34 -10.82 -16.00 -2.61
C ASP A 34 -11.83 -15.24 -1.75
N MET A 35 -11.40 -14.77 -0.59
CA MET A 35 -12.23 -13.98 0.32
C MET A 35 -12.69 -12.67 -0.32
N LEU A 36 -11.79 -11.94 -0.98
CA LEU A 36 -12.14 -10.70 -1.67
C LEU A 36 -13.12 -10.98 -2.83
N ARG A 37 -12.92 -12.04 -3.57
CA ARG A 37 -13.82 -12.48 -4.64
C ARG A 37 -15.22 -12.81 -4.12
N GLU A 38 -15.33 -13.53 -3.01
CA GLU A 38 -16.61 -13.82 -2.36
C GLU A 38 -17.30 -12.54 -1.85
N ALA A 39 -16.55 -11.64 -1.22
CA ALA A 39 -17.07 -10.37 -0.73
C ALA A 39 -17.63 -9.48 -1.86
N ILE A 40 -17.03 -9.55 -3.04
CA ILE A 40 -17.39 -8.76 -4.22
C ILE A 40 -18.44 -9.49 -5.09
N GLY A 41 -18.46 -10.82 -5.06
CA GLY A 41 -19.33 -11.64 -5.92
C GLY A 41 -20.81 -11.30 -5.79
N GLY A 42 -21.26 -10.87 -4.61
CA GLY A 42 -22.63 -10.41 -4.38
C GLY A 42 -23.02 -9.14 -5.15
N LEU A 43 -22.05 -8.38 -5.65
CA LEU A 43 -22.29 -7.15 -6.43
C LEU A 43 -22.71 -7.44 -7.88
N ALA A 44 -22.45 -8.63 -8.40
CA ALA A 44 -22.78 -8.99 -9.78
C ALA A 44 -24.28 -8.84 -10.11
N SER A 45 -25.16 -8.94 -9.12
CA SER A 45 -26.61 -8.75 -9.25
C SER A 45 -27.10 -7.36 -8.82
N ARG A 46 -26.19 -6.41 -8.59
CA ARG A 46 -26.50 -5.07 -8.08
C ARG A 46 -25.74 -4.00 -8.87
N PRO A 47 -26.35 -3.43 -9.89
CA PRO A 47 -25.71 -2.38 -10.72
C PRO A 47 -25.26 -1.15 -9.92
N GLU A 48 -25.93 -0.86 -8.80
CA GLU A 48 -25.62 0.23 -7.88
C GLU A 48 -24.49 -0.13 -6.87
N GLY A 49 -24.01 -1.38 -6.93
CA GLY A 49 -23.04 -1.89 -5.95
C GLY A 49 -21.65 -1.31 -6.16
N PHE A 50 -20.93 -1.12 -5.04
CA PHE A 50 -19.56 -0.61 -5.06
C PHE A 50 -18.66 -1.27 -4.02
N VAL A 51 -17.36 -1.19 -4.27
CA VAL A 51 -16.31 -1.59 -3.32
C VAL A 51 -15.37 -0.42 -3.08
N VAL A 52 -15.02 -0.18 -1.83
CA VAL A 52 -13.99 0.78 -1.44
C VAL A 52 -12.86 0.03 -0.75
N TYR A 53 -11.65 0.21 -1.24
CA TYR A 53 -10.43 -0.25 -0.58
C TYR A 53 -9.75 0.95 0.08
N THR A 54 -9.46 0.84 1.36
CA THR A 54 -8.64 1.82 2.09
C THR A 54 -7.39 1.13 2.61
N THR A 55 -6.26 1.81 2.55
CA THR A 55 -5.00 1.23 3.01
C THR A 55 -3.92 2.29 3.17
N THR A 56 -2.98 2.05 4.05
CA THR A 56 -1.63 2.63 4.03
C THR A 56 -0.69 1.68 3.31
N GLN A 57 0.58 2.05 3.19
CA GLN A 57 1.61 1.11 2.76
C GLN A 57 1.87 0.04 3.84
N SER A 58 2.36 -1.10 3.38
CA SER A 58 2.82 -2.18 4.24
C SER A 58 4.17 -1.83 4.88
N ASN A 59 4.40 -2.27 6.11
CA ASN A 59 5.73 -2.20 6.75
C ASN A 59 6.74 -3.22 6.22
N GLU A 60 6.35 -3.95 5.17
CA GLU A 60 7.16 -4.88 4.41
C GLU A 60 6.86 -4.69 2.92
N PRO A 61 7.67 -5.25 1.99
CA PRO A 61 7.39 -5.18 0.57
C PRO A 61 5.96 -5.64 0.24
N PRO A 62 5.21 -4.90 -0.59
CA PRO A 62 3.87 -5.30 -0.99
C PRO A 62 3.84 -6.71 -1.57
N ALA A 63 2.88 -7.51 -1.13
CA ALA A 63 2.74 -8.92 -1.53
C ALA A 63 1.29 -9.25 -1.89
N GLY A 64 1.08 -10.40 -2.56
CA GLY A 64 -0.23 -10.98 -2.85
C GLY A 64 -1.23 -9.98 -3.44
N VAL A 65 -2.46 -10.03 -2.95
CA VAL A 65 -3.57 -9.19 -3.44
C VAL A 65 -3.32 -7.70 -3.24
N PHE A 66 -2.62 -7.31 -2.17
CA PHE A 66 -2.27 -5.91 -1.95
C PHE A 66 -1.38 -5.37 -3.07
N ARG A 67 -0.30 -6.10 -3.40
CA ARG A 67 0.60 -5.72 -4.50
C ARG A 67 -0.15 -5.62 -5.83
N GLN A 68 -0.99 -6.59 -6.13
CA GLN A 68 -1.77 -6.62 -7.38
C GLN A 68 -2.72 -5.42 -7.48
N LYS A 69 -3.47 -5.13 -6.41
CA LYS A 69 -4.41 -4.00 -6.37
C LYS A 69 -3.72 -2.66 -6.43
N LEU A 70 -2.59 -2.49 -5.72
CA LEU A 70 -1.80 -1.26 -5.75
C LEU A 70 -1.23 -1.02 -7.15
N GLN A 71 -0.67 -2.05 -7.79
CA GLN A 71 -0.14 -1.94 -9.14
C GLN A 71 -1.25 -1.60 -10.14
N TYR A 72 -2.39 -2.27 -10.06
CA TYR A 72 -3.55 -1.98 -10.90
C TYR A 72 -4.02 -0.52 -10.73
N ALA A 73 -4.10 -0.05 -9.49
CA ALA A 73 -4.49 1.33 -9.20
C ALA A 73 -3.50 2.35 -9.81
N ARG A 74 -2.20 2.09 -9.73
CA ARG A 74 -1.17 2.90 -10.37
C ARG A 74 -1.30 2.88 -11.90
N ASP A 75 -1.51 1.72 -12.49
CA ASP A 75 -1.63 1.59 -13.95
C ASP A 75 -2.89 2.29 -14.51
N VAL A 76 -4.00 2.30 -13.77
CA VAL A 76 -5.19 3.07 -14.12
C VAL A 76 -4.93 4.57 -13.97
N ARG A 77 -4.33 5.01 -12.83
CA ARG A 77 -3.96 6.42 -12.61
C ARG A 77 -3.05 6.94 -13.71
N ASP A 78 -2.07 6.16 -14.11
CA ASP A 78 -1.06 6.53 -15.11
C ASP A 78 -1.55 6.37 -16.56
N GLY A 79 -2.81 5.97 -16.76
CA GLY A 79 -3.43 5.80 -18.08
C GLY A 79 -2.94 4.58 -18.88
N LYS A 80 -2.21 3.66 -18.25
CA LYS A 80 -1.78 2.40 -18.87
C LYS A 80 -2.94 1.42 -19.04
N ILE A 81 -3.92 1.48 -18.12
CA ILE A 81 -5.15 0.71 -18.15
C ILE A 81 -6.31 1.69 -18.17
N HIS A 82 -7.23 1.52 -19.14
CA HIS A 82 -8.48 2.26 -19.18
C HIS A 82 -9.56 1.47 -18.45
N ASP A 83 -9.96 1.93 -17.26
CA ASP A 83 -11.07 1.36 -16.49
C ASP A 83 -11.97 2.48 -15.94
N PRO A 84 -13.10 2.79 -16.62
CA PRO A 84 -14.01 3.86 -16.20
C PRO A 84 -14.80 3.53 -14.91
N HIS A 85 -14.74 2.28 -14.44
CA HIS A 85 -15.43 1.83 -13.23
C HIS A 85 -14.53 1.78 -12.01
N PHE A 86 -13.25 2.15 -12.16
CA PHE A 86 -12.28 2.15 -11.07
C PHE A 86 -11.70 3.56 -10.86
N LEU A 87 -11.85 4.08 -9.65
CA LEU A 87 -11.29 5.38 -9.25
C LEU A 87 -10.07 5.19 -8.33
N PRO A 88 -8.84 5.31 -8.83
CA PRO A 88 -7.65 5.30 -8.01
C PRO A 88 -7.45 6.67 -7.33
N VAL A 89 -7.37 6.68 -6.00
CA VAL A 89 -6.96 7.84 -5.20
C VAL A 89 -5.73 7.44 -4.41
N ILE A 90 -4.56 7.90 -4.84
CA ILE A 90 -3.27 7.46 -4.30
C ILE A 90 -2.47 8.70 -3.86
N PHE A 91 -2.11 8.74 -2.59
CA PHE A 91 -1.24 9.75 -2.01
C PHE A 91 0.14 9.13 -1.80
N GLU A 92 1.02 9.27 -2.78
CA GLU A 92 2.39 8.78 -2.72
C GLU A 92 3.37 9.82 -3.27
N HIS A 93 4.61 9.76 -2.80
CA HIS A 93 5.66 10.62 -3.33
C HIS A 93 6.03 10.23 -4.77
N PRO A 94 6.34 11.20 -5.65
CA PRO A 94 6.89 10.89 -6.96
C PRO A 94 8.15 10.04 -6.87
N PRO A 95 8.38 9.10 -7.80
CA PRO A 95 9.57 8.24 -7.78
C PRO A 95 10.88 9.01 -7.69
N GLU A 96 10.98 10.15 -8.39
CA GLU A 96 12.17 10.99 -8.40
C GLU A 96 12.49 11.61 -7.03
N MET A 97 11.47 11.91 -6.23
CA MET A 97 11.64 12.37 -4.85
C MET A 97 12.12 11.22 -3.94
N VAL A 98 11.63 10.02 -4.20
CA VAL A 98 12.07 8.83 -3.46
C VAL A 98 13.54 8.53 -3.76
N GLU A 99 13.95 8.56 -5.03
CA GLU A 99 15.34 8.36 -5.47
C GLU A 99 16.30 9.39 -4.86
N ARG A 100 15.89 10.65 -4.75
CA ARG A 100 16.70 11.71 -4.12
C ARG A 100 16.61 11.73 -2.59
N GLY A 101 15.83 10.85 -1.97
CA GLY A 101 15.63 10.83 -0.52
C GLY A 101 14.79 11.99 0.02
N GLU A 102 14.19 12.79 -0.84
CA GLU A 102 13.36 13.95 -0.46
C GLU A 102 12.07 13.57 0.27
N HIS A 103 11.57 12.35 0.03
CA HIS A 103 10.44 11.77 0.76
C HIS A 103 10.71 11.61 2.27
N LEU A 104 11.99 11.65 2.70
CA LEU A 104 12.39 11.57 4.10
C LEU A 104 12.33 12.92 4.82
N LEU A 105 12.12 14.01 4.06
CA LEU A 105 12.04 15.35 4.62
C LEU A 105 10.67 15.59 5.22
N MET A 106 10.66 16.14 6.45
CA MET A 106 9.42 16.42 7.18
C MET A 106 8.45 17.32 6.42
N GLU A 107 8.97 18.31 5.69
CA GLU A 107 8.21 19.27 4.88
C GLU A 107 7.41 18.59 3.76
N ASN A 108 7.87 17.43 3.28
CA ASN A 108 7.21 16.69 2.19
C ASN A 108 6.12 15.74 2.69
N LEU A 109 5.96 15.55 4.01
CA LEU A 109 4.91 14.69 4.56
C LEU A 109 3.49 15.21 4.25
N ALA A 110 3.33 16.51 4.07
CA ALA A 110 2.05 17.10 3.70
C ALA A 110 1.51 16.60 2.36
N MET A 111 2.40 16.24 1.41
CA MET A 111 2.00 15.73 0.08
C MET A 111 1.20 14.43 0.16
N VAL A 112 1.50 13.61 1.16
CA VAL A 112 0.89 12.28 1.34
C VAL A 112 -0.05 12.23 2.53
N ASN A 113 -0.28 13.36 3.19
CA ASN A 113 -1.20 13.51 4.31
C ASN A 113 -2.21 14.64 4.02
N PRO A 114 -3.21 14.39 3.17
CA PRO A 114 -4.18 15.42 2.78
C PRO A 114 -5.00 15.98 3.95
N ASN A 115 -5.02 15.25 5.07
CA ASN A 115 -5.72 15.64 6.30
C ASN A 115 -4.82 16.39 7.29
N LEU A 116 -3.60 16.73 6.92
CA LEU A 116 -2.68 17.47 7.79
C LEU A 116 -3.27 18.86 8.10
N GLY A 117 -3.30 19.20 9.38
CA GLY A 117 -3.94 20.42 9.89
C GLY A 117 -5.46 20.32 10.09
N TYR A 118 -6.09 19.22 9.69
CA TYR A 118 -7.53 18.96 9.92
C TYR A 118 -7.73 17.83 10.94
N SER A 119 -7.48 16.60 10.57
CA SER A 119 -7.60 15.44 11.44
C SER A 119 -6.26 14.89 11.92
N VAL A 120 -5.18 15.27 11.27
CA VAL A 120 -3.79 14.93 11.65
C VAL A 120 -3.11 16.22 12.11
N ASP A 121 -2.69 16.24 13.38
CA ASP A 121 -1.93 17.34 13.94
C ASP A 121 -0.48 17.31 13.48
N GLU A 122 0.02 18.42 12.94
CA GLU A 122 1.39 18.56 12.47
C GLU A 122 2.40 18.33 13.60
N ALA A 123 2.14 18.87 14.78
CA ALA A 123 3.01 18.68 15.94
C ALA A 123 3.07 17.22 16.38
N PHE A 124 1.96 16.49 16.28
CA PHE A 124 1.92 15.05 16.52
C PHE A 124 2.82 14.32 15.51
N LEU A 125 2.64 14.58 14.22
CA LEU A 125 3.37 13.91 13.15
C LEU A 125 4.88 14.16 13.25
N TYR A 126 5.27 15.42 13.56
CA TYR A 126 6.66 15.79 13.77
C TYR A 126 7.29 15.07 14.97
N ARG A 127 6.54 14.96 16.07
CA ARG A 127 6.99 14.25 17.28
C ARG A 127 7.20 12.76 17.01
N GLU A 128 6.27 12.11 16.31
CA GLU A 128 6.38 10.70 15.96
C GLU A 128 7.52 10.45 14.95
N TYR A 129 7.73 11.34 13.98
CA TYR A 129 8.88 11.29 13.07
C TYR A 129 10.21 11.30 13.83
N ARG A 130 10.38 12.24 14.78
CA ARG A 130 11.62 12.34 15.58
C ARG A 130 11.83 11.09 16.42
N LYS A 131 10.80 10.63 17.12
CA LYS A 131 10.87 9.40 17.91
C LYS A 131 11.28 8.19 17.06
N ALA A 132 10.67 8.05 15.90
CA ALA A 132 10.96 6.96 14.99
C ALA A 132 12.42 7.00 14.51
N ARG A 133 12.93 8.19 14.20
CA ARG A 133 14.34 8.39 13.81
C ARG A 133 15.30 7.99 14.93
N GLU A 134 15.03 8.38 16.18
CA GLU A 134 15.85 8.09 17.35
C GLU A 134 15.79 6.61 17.75
N ALA A 135 14.65 5.93 17.51
CA ALA A 135 14.44 4.53 17.86
C ALA A 135 15.11 3.53 16.91
N GLY A 136 15.62 3.99 15.77
CA GLY A 136 16.36 3.17 14.81
C GLY A 136 15.61 2.87 13.52
N GLU A 137 16.31 2.20 12.60
CA GLU A 137 15.91 2.03 11.22
C GLU A 137 14.56 1.32 11.06
N ASP A 138 14.31 0.25 11.83
CA ASP A 138 13.07 -0.52 11.73
C ASP A 138 11.85 0.29 12.14
N THR A 139 11.97 1.06 13.24
CA THR A 139 10.89 1.94 13.71
C THR A 139 10.65 3.07 12.72
N PHE A 140 11.72 3.64 12.18
CA PHE A 140 11.62 4.69 11.17
C PHE A 140 10.97 4.19 9.88
N ARG A 141 11.31 3.00 9.42
CA ARG A 141 10.66 2.35 8.28
C ARG A 141 9.16 2.16 8.51
N GLY A 142 8.78 1.69 9.71
CA GLY A 142 7.37 1.58 10.10
C GLY A 142 6.65 2.92 10.06
N PHE A 143 7.28 3.99 10.55
CA PHE A 143 6.75 5.34 10.44
C PHE A 143 6.56 5.76 8.97
N MET A 144 7.58 5.58 8.14
CA MET A 144 7.54 5.99 6.74
C MET A 144 6.46 5.24 5.95
N SER A 145 6.25 3.96 6.21
CA SER A 145 5.18 3.21 5.55
C SER A 145 3.78 3.68 5.98
N LYS A 146 3.58 3.99 7.27
CA LYS A 146 2.26 4.32 7.83
C LYS A 146 1.87 5.79 7.68
N HIS A 147 2.83 6.70 7.83
CA HIS A 147 2.56 8.14 7.86
C HIS A 147 3.07 8.88 6.63
N ALA A 148 4.03 8.31 5.90
CA ALA A 148 4.55 8.90 4.67
C ALA A 148 4.20 8.10 3.41
N ASN A 149 3.44 7.01 3.56
CA ASN A 149 3.00 6.13 2.46
C ASN A 149 4.14 5.62 1.56
N VAL A 150 5.34 5.46 2.14
CA VAL A 150 6.51 5.00 1.42
C VAL A 150 6.47 3.48 1.28
N GLU A 151 6.59 3.00 0.05
CA GLU A 151 6.68 1.57 -0.23
C GLU A 151 8.02 1.02 0.25
N ILE A 152 7.99 -0.07 1.02
CA ILE A 152 9.18 -0.73 1.53
C ILE A 152 9.71 -1.67 0.46
N GLY A 153 10.87 -1.33 -0.10
CA GLY A 153 11.60 -2.18 -1.03
C GLY A 153 12.43 -3.26 -0.33
N LEU A 154 13.04 -4.14 -1.12
CA LEU A 154 13.91 -5.21 -0.59
C LEU A 154 15.11 -4.65 0.18
N ALA A 155 15.67 -3.52 -0.25
CA ALA A 155 16.80 -2.87 0.39
C ALA A 155 16.49 -2.35 1.82
N LEU A 156 15.22 -2.08 2.12
CA LEU A 156 14.76 -1.58 3.42
C LEU A 156 14.24 -2.67 4.36
N ARG A 157 14.39 -3.94 4.02
CA ARG A 157 13.99 -5.04 4.92
C ARG A 157 15.02 -5.21 6.04
N SER A 158 14.53 -5.44 7.26
CA SER A 158 15.38 -5.73 8.41
C SER A 158 16.12 -7.06 8.31
N ASP A 159 15.51 -8.02 7.62
CA ASP A 159 16.01 -9.38 7.39
C ASP A 159 16.66 -9.57 6.01
N ARG A 160 17.04 -8.47 5.37
CA ARG A 160 17.66 -8.54 4.04
C ARG A 160 18.99 -9.28 4.09
N TRP A 161 19.26 -10.02 3.02
CA TRP A 161 20.57 -10.61 2.80
C TRP A 161 21.65 -9.52 2.68
N ALA A 162 22.80 -9.71 3.35
CA ALA A 162 23.89 -8.71 3.37
C ALA A 162 24.41 -8.33 1.97
N GLY A 163 24.21 -9.18 0.96
CA GLY A 163 24.58 -8.91 -0.43
C GLY A 163 23.52 -8.18 -1.25
N ALA A 164 22.35 -7.85 -0.69
CA ALA A 164 21.25 -7.23 -1.46
C ALA A 164 21.65 -5.89 -2.10
N ASP A 165 22.41 -5.05 -1.39
CA ASP A 165 22.88 -3.76 -1.90
C ASP A 165 23.82 -3.93 -3.10
N PHE A 166 24.69 -4.96 -3.05
CA PHE A 166 25.60 -5.30 -4.14
C PHE A 166 24.87 -5.89 -5.33
N TRP A 167 23.79 -6.65 -5.09
CA TRP A 167 22.98 -7.24 -6.14
C TRP A 167 22.28 -6.19 -7.00
N GLU A 168 21.66 -5.21 -6.39
CA GLU A 168 21.02 -4.11 -7.11
C GLU A 168 22.02 -3.30 -7.94
N GLN A 169 23.22 -3.05 -7.39
CA GLN A 169 24.29 -2.31 -8.08
C GLN A 169 24.95 -3.11 -9.21
N GLN A 170 24.97 -4.43 -9.11
CA GLN A 170 25.65 -5.33 -10.07
C GLN A 170 24.68 -5.98 -11.07
N GLY A 171 23.40 -5.65 -11.03
CA GLY A 171 22.37 -6.18 -11.90
C GLY A 171 22.66 -5.93 -13.38
N ARG A 172 23.53 -6.73 -13.98
CA ARG A 172 23.67 -6.81 -15.43
C ARG A 172 22.46 -7.56 -15.97
N ARG A 173 21.75 -6.97 -16.92
CA ARG A 173 20.80 -7.72 -17.74
C ARG A 173 21.60 -8.75 -18.51
N VAL A 174 21.60 -10.00 -18.05
CA VAL A 174 22.08 -11.13 -18.85
C VAL A 174 20.93 -11.47 -19.79
N SER A 175 21.11 -11.25 -21.07
CA SER A 175 20.26 -11.82 -22.10
C SER A 175 20.44 -13.35 -22.05
N LEU A 176 19.34 -14.07 -21.92
CA LEU A 176 19.32 -15.54 -21.99
C LEU A 176 19.17 -16.04 -23.43
N ASP A 177 19.45 -15.19 -24.40
CA ASP A 177 19.47 -15.53 -25.82
C ASP A 177 20.87 -16.02 -26.18
N ASP A 178 21.17 -17.30 -25.84
CA ASP A 178 22.16 -18.14 -26.45
C ASP A 178 21.77 -19.63 -26.24
#